data_9a7177d604207d8384103e53f43dea15
#
_entry.id   9a7177d604207d8384103e53f43dea15
#
_cell.length_a   1.000
_cell.length_b   1.000
_cell.length_c   1.000
_cell.angle_alpha   90.00
_cell.angle_beta   90.00
_cell.angle_gamma   90.00
#
_symmetry.space_group_name_H-M   'P 1'
#
loop_
_entity.id
_entity.type
_entity.pdbx_description
1 polymer ?
#
loop_
_entity_poly.entity_id
_entity_poly.type
_entity_poly.pdbx_seq_one_letter_code
_entity_poly.pdbx_strand_id
1 'polypeptide(L)'
;MSDDISTLRRILRNGRTVAIVGLSADWHRPSNFVGKYLQQHGYRIVPVNPRYAANDGQVLGERCYANLADIPHPVDMVDVFRRSEDVLPIARQAIEIGAKCLWQQIGVMNLEA
;
A
#
# COMPACT_ATOMS: atom_id res chain seq x y z
N MET A 1 -8.91 1.78 19.29
CA MET A 1 -7.55 2.14 18.89
C MET A 1 -6.60 0.96 19.01
N SER A 2 -6.65 0.24 20.14
CA SER A 2 -5.89 -1.00 20.24
C SER A 2 -6.26 -2.00 19.15
N ASP A 3 -7.50 -1.96 18.68
CA ASP A 3 -7.99 -2.85 17.62
C ASP A 3 -7.29 -2.61 16.29
N ASP A 4 -6.92 -1.37 15.98
CA ASP A 4 -6.21 -1.03 14.74
C ASP A 4 -4.86 -1.72 14.67
N ILE A 5 -4.10 -1.67 15.78
CA ILE A 5 -2.78 -2.29 15.85
C ILE A 5 -2.88 -3.80 15.82
N SER A 6 -3.85 -4.36 16.55
CA SER A 6 -4.07 -5.81 16.57
C SER A 6 -4.45 -6.33 15.18
N THR A 7 -5.34 -5.62 14.49
CA THR A 7 -5.76 -5.96 13.14
C THR A 7 -4.58 -5.90 12.18
N LEU A 8 -3.78 -4.83 12.25
CA LEU A 8 -2.62 -4.67 11.41
C LEU A 8 -1.61 -5.81 11.62
N ARG A 9 -1.31 -6.14 12.87
CA ARG A 9 -0.37 -7.23 13.19
C ARG A 9 -0.86 -8.56 12.67
N ARG A 10 -2.15 -8.85 12.82
CA ARG A 10 -2.76 -10.09 12.34
C ARG A 10 -2.62 -10.20 10.81
N ILE A 11 -2.93 -9.13 10.09
CA ILE A 11 -2.86 -9.12 8.64
C ILE A 11 -1.42 -9.23 8.17
N LEU A 12 -0.49 -8.51 8.77
CA LEU A 12 0.92 -8.56 8.39
C LEU A 12 1.57 -9.89 8.74
N ARG A 13 1.05 -10.60 9.74
CA ARG A 13 1.55 -11.93 10.10
C ARG A 13 1.18 -12.98 9.03
N ASN A 14 -0.02 -12.87 8.48
CA ASN A 14 -0.56 -13.83 7.52
C ASN A 14 -0.42 -13.37 6.07
N GLY A 15 -0.44 -12.07 5.83
CA GLY A 15 -0.34 -11.47 4.50
C GLY A 15 1.02 -10.80 4.31
N ARG A 16 1.59 -10.96 3.11
CA ARG A 16 2.94 -10.48 2.83
C ARG A 16 3.01 -9.43 1.73
N THR A 17 1.89 -9.09 1.12
CA THR A 17 1.87 -8.15 -0.01
C THR A 17 1.20 -6.86 0.40
N VAL A 18 1.95 -5.77 0.30
CA VAL A 18 1.50 -4.43 0.66
C VAL A 18 1.61 -3.52 -0.55
N ALA A 19 0.48 -3.00 -1.02
CA ALA A 19 0.46 -1.98 -2.06
C ALA A 19 0.62 -0.62 -1.40
N ILE A 20 1.59 0.17 -1.88
CA ILE A 20 1.87 1.49 -1.32
C ILE A 20 1.46 2.55 -2.33
N VAL A 21 0.32 3.19 -2.07
CA VAL A 21 -0.22 4.24 -2.94
C VAL A 21 0.46 5.56 -2.64
N GLY A 22 1.08 6.14 -3.67
CA GLY A 22 1.86 7.36 -3.51
C GLY A 22 3.31 7.12 -3.15
N LEU A 23 3.81 5.89 -3.28
CA LEU A 23 5.22 5.59 -3.02
C LEU A 23 6.10 6.43 -3.93
N SER A 24 7.03 7.16 -3.32
CA SER A 24 7.94 8.05 -4.03
C SER A 24 9.26 7.33 -4.35
N ALA A 25 9.82 7.63 -5.51
CA ALA A 25 11.15 7.18 -5.86
C ALA A 25 12.25 7.98 -5.12
N ASP A 26 11.90 9.11 -4.53
CA ASP A 26 12.82 9.93 -3.75
C ASP A 26 13.15 9.26 -2.41
N TRP A 27 14.44 8.95 -2.21
CA TRP A 27 14.90 8.24 -1.03
C TRP A 27 14.63 8.96 0.28
N HIS A 28 14.47 10.28 0.27
CA HIS A 28 14.23 11.08 1.49
C HIS A 28 12.75 11.26 1.83
N ARG A 29 11.84 10.74 1.02
CA ARG A 29 10.40 10.83 1.30
C ARG A 29 9.98 9.73 2.28
N PRO A 30 9.03 10.03 3.20
CA PRO A 30 8.56 9.03 4.18
C PRO A 30 8.06 7.74 3.55
N SER A 31 7.34 7.82 2.42
CA SER A 31 6.84 6.63 1.74
C SER A 31 7.97 5.71 1.29
N ASN A 32 9.08 6.27 0.84
CA ASN A 32 10.24 5.49 0.42
C ASN A 32 10.87 4.75 1.61
N PHE A 33 11.00 5.40 2.75
CA PHE A 33 11.49 4.76 3.98
C PHE A 33 10.63 3.58 4.38
N VAL A 34 9.30 3.76 4.35
CA VAL A 34 8.37 2.69 4.71
C VAL A 34 8.50 1.52 3.75
N GLY A 35 8.57 1.80 2.44
CA GLY A 35 8.76 0.76 1.44
C GLY A 35 10.02 -0.05 1.67
N LYS A 36 11.14 0.61 1.90
CA LYS A 36 12.40 -0.08 2.20
C LYS A 36 12.32 -0.90 3.47
N TYR A 37 11.73 -0.35 4.51
CA TYR A 37 11.57 -1.04 5.79
C TYR A 37 10.79 -2.33 5.60
N LEU A 38 9.67 -2.28 4.88
CA LEU A 38 8.85 -3.45 4.64
C LEU A 38 9.60 -4.50 3.82
N GLN A 39 10.34 -4.08 2.78
CA GLN A 39 11.15 -5.01 2.00
C GLN A 39 12.20 -5.71 2.86
N GLN A 40 12.87 -4.96 3.73
CA GLN A 40 13.89 -5.52 4.60
C GLN A 40 13.33 -6.52 5.61
N HIS A 41 12.04 -6.41 5.90
CA HIS A 41 11.35 -7.33 6.82
C HIS A 41 10.59 -8.44 6.09
N GLY A 42 10.88 -8.67 4.82
CA GLY A 42 10.34 -9.80 4.07
C GLY A 42 8.97 -9.58 3.45
N TYR A 43 8.48 -8.36 3.43
CA TYR A 43 7.21 -8.05 2.76
C TYR A 43 7.43 -7.77 1.30
N ARG A 44 6.49 -8.21 0.46
CA ARG A 44 6.45 -7.82 -0.93
C ARG A 44 5.72 -6.50 -1.03
N ILE A 45 6.40 -5.48 -1.55
CA ILE A 45 5.75 -4.19 -1.78
C ILE A 45 5.36 -4.05 -3.24
N VAL A 46 4.26 -3.34 -3.48
CA VAL A 46 3.78 -3.04 -4.83
C VAL A 46 3.59 -1.53 -4.92
N PRO A 47 4.47 -0.82 -5.63
CA PRO A 47 4.32 0.63 -5.79
C PRO A 47 3.09 0.96 -6.62
N VAL A 48 2.31 1.94 -6.17
CA VAL A 48 1.18 2.47 -6.94
C VAL A 48 1.33 3.98 -7.01
N ASN A 49 1.69 4.48 -8.18
CA ASN A 49 1.87 5.90 -8.39
C ASN A 49 1.87 6.18 -9.90
N PRO A 50 0.86 6.91 -10.41
CA PRO A 50 0.79 7.21 -11.84
C PRO A 50 2.06 7.87 -12.39
N ARG A 51 2.75 8.64 -11.55
CA ARG A 51 3.95 9.37 -11.95
C ARG A 51 5.07 8.44 -12.44
N TYR A 52 5.19 7.24 -11.84
CA TYR A 52 6.29 6.32 -12.15
C TYR A 52 5.85 5.08 -12.92
N ALA A 53 4.56 4.94 -13.21
CA ALA A 53 4.03 3.72 -13.81
C ALA A 53 4.30 3.60 -15.31
N ALA A 54 4.57 4.71 -15.99
CA ALA A 54 4.77 4.73 -17.45
C ALA A 54 6.01 3.92 -17.84
N ASN A 55 5.94 3.26 -19.01
CA ASN A 55 7.07 2.51 -19.60
C ASN A 55 7.64 1.42 -18.68
N ASP A 56 6.75 0.71 -17.98
CA ASP A 56 7.13 -0.34 -17.03
C ASP A 56 8.07 0.17 -15.95
N GLY A 57 7.83 1.40 -15.48
CA GLY A 57 8.64 2.04 -14.45
C GLY A 57 8.66 1.26 -13.16
N GLN A 58 9.74 1.42 -12.40
CA GLN A 58 9.95 0.73 -11.14
C GLN A 58 10.25 1.71 -10.01
N VAL A 59 9.88 1.32 -8.80
CA VAL A 59 10.28 2.01 -7.57
C VAL A 59 10.76 0.94 -6.59
N LEU A 60 11.91 1.14 -5.99
CA LEU A 60 12.57 0.18 -5.09
C LEU A 60 12.73 -1.21 -5.74
N GLY A 61 12.98 -1.23 -7.06
CA GLY A 61 13.17 -2.47 -7.79
C GLY A 61 11.89 -3.21 -8.14
N GLU A 62 10.73 -2.68 -7.80
CA GLU A 62 9.44 -3.31 -8.06
C GLU A 62 8.66 -2.52 -9.11
N ARG A 63 7.95 -3.23 -9.98
CA ARG A 63 7.13 -2.60 -11.01
C ARG A 63 6.08 -1.71 -10.36
N CYS A 64 5.95 -0.49 -10.88
CA CYS A 64 4.97 0.50 -10.41
C CYS A 64 3.71 0.45 -11.26
N TYR A 65 2.55 0.50 -10.61
CA TYR A 65 1.24 0.53 -11.27
C TYR A 65 0.58 1.89 -11.09
N ALA A 66 -0.23 2.29 -12.07
CA ALA A 66 -0.93 3.57 -12.00
C ALA A 66 -2.08 3.52 -10.99
N ASN A 67 -2.76 2.38 -10.91
CA ASN A 67 -3.94 2.18 -10.03
C ASN A 67 -3.87 0.83 -9.35
N LEU A 68 -4.56 0.71 -8.21
CA LEU A 68 -4.67 -0.58 -7.50
C LEU A 68 -5.29 -1.66 -8.39
N ALA A 69 -6.28 -1.30 -9.21
CA ALA A 69 -6.96 -2.25 -10.07
C ALA A 69 -6.05 -2.88 -11.13
N ASP A 70 -4.92 -2.26 -11.42
CA ASP A 70 -3.97 -2.76 -12.43
C ASP A 70 -3.06 -3.86 -11.90
N ILE A 71 -3.02 -4.07 -10.59
CA ILE A 71 -2.15 -5.08 -9.97
C ILE A 71 -2.69 -6.47 -10.28
N PRO A 72 -1.87 -7.35 -10.92
CA PRO A 72 -2.36 -8.64 -11.41
C PRO A 72 -2.39 -9.78 -10.39
N HIS A 73 -2.17 -9.49 -9.12
CA HIS A 73 -2.13 -10.51 -8.07
C HIS A 73 -2.79 -9.98 -6.79
N PRO A 74 -3.10 -10.86 -5.81
CA PRO A 74 -3.72 -10.41 -4.57
C PRO A 74 -2.82 -9.45 -3.77
N VAL A 75 -3.47 -8.53 -3.07
CA VAL A 75 -2.84 -7.57 -2.16
C VAL A 75 -3.51 -7.71 -0.80
N ASP A 76 -2.69 -7.83 0.24
CA ASP A 76 -3.20 -8.02 1.60
C ASP A 76 -3.52 -6.70 2.29
N MET A 77 -2.69 -5.70 2.09
CA MET A 77 -2.85 -4.41 2.72
C MET A 77 -2.53 -3.28 1.74
N VAL A 78 -3.24 -2.17 1.89
CA VAL A 78 -2.98 -0.93 1.13
C VAL A 78 -2.50 0.13 2.10
N ASP A 79 -1.32 0.69 1.86
CA ASP A 79 -0.74 1.77 2.65
C ASP A 79 -0.79 3.05 1.80
N VAL A 80 -1.43 4.10 2.31
CA VAL A 80 -1.76 5.29 1.52
C VAL A 80 -0.96 6.50 1.96
N PHE A 81 -0.16 7.03 1.03
CA PHE A 81 0.58 8.30 1.18
C PHE A 81 -0.01 9.35 0.25
N ARG A 82 -1.29 9.67 0.47
CA ARG A 82 -2.01 10.67 -0.30
C ARG A 82 -2.75 11.61 0.64
N ARG A 83 -3.23 12.73 0.11
CA ARG A 83 -4.03 13.67 0.89
C ARG A 83 -5.35 13.00 1.30
N SER A 84 -5.92 13.48 2.42
CA SER A 84 -7.13 12.86 2.98
C SER A 84 -8.30 12.87 1.99
N GLU A 85 -8.40 13.87 1.13
CA GLU A 85 -9.47 13.93 0.11
C GLU A 85 -9.35 12.84 -0.96
N ASP A 86 -8.17 12.24 -1.12
CA ASP A 86 -7.93 11.18 -2.10
C ASP A 86 -8.18 9.79 -1.52
N VAL A 87 -8.38 9.67 -0.21
CA VAL A 87 -8.44 8.38 0.48
C VAL A 87 -9.70 7.58 0.13
N LEU A 88 -10.85 8.24 0.04
CA LEU A 88 -12.10 7.52 -0.20
C LEU A 88 -12.14 6.77 -1.52
N PRO A 89 -11.75 7.35 -2.67
CA PRO A 89 -11.66 6.60 -3.91
C PRO A 89 -10.67 5.44 -3.82
N ILE A 90 -9.54 5.64 -3.14
CA ILE A 90 -8.53 4.60 -2.95
C ILE A 90 -9.07 3.47 -2.08
N ALA A 91 -9.82 3.81 -1.02
CA ALA A 91 -10.45 2.80 -0.17
C ALA A 91 -11.43 1.94 -0.95
N ARG A 92 -12.20 2.53 -1.87
CA ARG A 92 -13.11 1.77 -2.74
C ARG A 92 -12.34 0.80 -3.62
N GLN A 93 -11.24 1.24 -4.23
CA GLN A 93 -10.40 0.36 -5.05
C GLN A 93 -9.79 -0.76 -4.20
N ALA A 94 -9.36 -0.46 -2.98
CA ALA A 94 -8.80 -1.46 -2.09
C ALA A 94 -9.82 -2.56 -1.76
N ILE A 95 -11.07 -2.17 -1.52
CA ILE A 95 -12.16 -3.13 -1.29
C ILE A 95 -12.38 -3.99 -2.53
N GLU A 96 -12.41 -3.37 -3.71
CA GLU A 96 -12.65 -4.08 -4.99
C GLU A 96 -11.60 -5.13 -5.27
N ILE A 97 -10.33 -4.87 -4.91
CA ILE A 97 -9.25 -5.84 -5.13
C ILE A 97 -9.11 -6.86 -3.99
N GLY A 98 -9.96 -6.76 -2.97
CA GLY A 98 -9.96 -7.73 -1.87
C GLY A 98 -8.91 -7.51 -0.79
N ALA A 99 -8.33 -6.31 -0.69
CA ALA A 99 -7.41 -6.01 0.38
C ALA A 99 -8.13 -6.04 1.73
N LYS A 100 -7.47 -6.55 2.76
CA LYS A 100 -8.07 -6.73 4.07
C LYS A 100 -8.04 -5.48 4.92
N CYS A 101 -7.09 -4.59 4.64
CA CYS A 101 -6.81 -3.44 5.48
C CYS A 101 -6.27 -2.29 4.64
N LEU A 102 -6.59 -1.07 5.05
CA LEU A 102 -6.01 0.14 4.48
C LEU A 102 -5.39 0.95 5.62
N TRP A 103 -4.13 1.31 5.46
CA TRP A 103 -3.40 2.12 6.44
C TRP A 103 -3.16 3.51 5.85
N GLN A 104 -3.43 4.51 6.66
CA GLN A 104 -3.16 5.89 6.33
C GLN A 104 -2.64 6.62 7.57
N GLN A 105 -2.29 7.88 7.42
CA GLN A 105 -1.67 8.67 8.46
C GLN A 105 -2.49 8.70 9.76
N ILE A 106 -3.81 8.71 9.68
CA ILE A 106 -4.69 8.80 10.86
C ILE A 106 -5.09 7.43 11.43
N GLY A 107 -4.67 6.34 10.82
CA GLY A 107 -4.94 5.02 11.39
C GLY A 107 -5.18 3.94 10.35
N VAL A 108 -5.65 2.81 10.85
CA VAL A 108 -5.89 1.62 10.05
C VAL A 108 -7.39 1.43 9.86
N MET A 109 -7.80 1.24 8.60
CA MET A 109 -9.19 0.96 8.24
C MET A 109 -9.32 -0.53 7.93
N ASN A 110 -10.20 -1.23 8.68
CA ASN A 110 -10.48 -2.64 8.42
C ASN A 110 -11.50 -2.74 7.29
N LEU A 111 -11.07 -3.34 6.18
CA LEU A 111 -11.90 -3.45 4.98
C LEU A 111 -12.73 -4.73 4.94
N GLU A 112 -12.47 -5.67 5.87
CA GLU A 112 -13.23 -6.91 5.97
C GLU A 112 -14.59 -6.73 6.65
N ALA A 113 -14.73 -5.69 7.45
CA ALA A 113 -15.92 -5.47 8.27
C ALA A 113 -17.15 -5.05 7.45
#